data_268084a9fed101850cce2985db9d8f1e
#
_entry.id   268084a9fed101850cce2985db9d8f1e
#
_cell.length_a   1.000
_cell.length_b   1.000
_cell.length_c   1.000
_cell.angle_alpha   90.00
_cell.angle_beta   90.00
_cell.angle_gamma   90.00
#
_symmetry.space_group_name_H-M   'P 1'
#
loop_
_entity.id
_entity.type
_entity.pdbx_description
1 polymer ?
#
loop_
_entity_poly.entity_id
_entity_poly.type
_entity_poly.pdbx_seq_one_letter_code
_entity_poly.pdbx_strand_id
1 'polypeptide(L)'
;KTTFSDNLLAGAGMISQDLAGKQRALDFDEEEAQRGITIYSANVSMMHRVQEKDYLINLIDTPGHVDFGGEVTRAMRAVDGVIVLACAVEGTMPQTETVLRQALKERVKPILFINKVDRLIKELQLTPQQMQERFVKIIQNVNKLIRTYAPEEYKEKWQVSVQDGSVCFGSAYQNWALSIGMMKAKNLGFKDVYSYYEKDDPIGLRKAMPLHEAVLDTVVTHLPSPRNSQVYRIPKLWQGDKESPAGKSLMESNSDGPLVFVVTKVIIDPQAGEIAYGRVFSGTLKKGMEVNLVNANTKSRTQQIVLAKGGSRLVVDSVPAGNIAGIVGMKAAQAGETITTDSSIEGFEAISHLFEPVVSKAIEAKNPKDLPK
;
A
#
# COMPACT_ATOMS: atom_id res chain seq x y z
N LYS A 1 -11.58 -1.43 -4.44
CA LYS A 1 -10.37 -1.30 -3.61
C LYS A 1 -10.77 -0.90 -2.20
N THR A 2 -11.44 0.21 -1.98
CA THR A 2 -11.81 0.73 -0.66
C THR A 2 -12.59 -0.28 0.19
N THR A 3 -13.60 -0.98 -0.39
CA THR A 3 -14.30 -2.09 0.29
C THR A 3 -13.36 -3.20 0.75
N PHE A 4 -12.33 -3.50 -0.03
CA PHE A 4 -11.30 -4.49 0.35
C PHE A 4 -10.46 -4.00 1.52
N SER A 5 -10.01 -2.74 1.49
CA SER A 5 -9.26 -2.12 2.57
C SER A 5 -10.07 -2.01 3.86
N ASP A 6 -11.36 -1.63 3.78
CA ASP A 6 -12.28 -1.61 4.93
C ASP A 6 -12.38 -2.97 5.62
N ASN A 7 -12.44 -4.06 4.84
CA ASN A 7 -12.51 -5.41 5.40
C ASN A 7 -11.22 -5.81 6.12
N LEU A 8 -10.06 -5.37 5.63
CA LEU A 8 -8.78 -5.58 6.33
C LEU A 8 -8.76 -4.82 7.67
N LEU A 9 -9.24 -3.57 7.68
CA LEU A 9 -9.34 -2.74 8.89
C LEU A 9 -10.31 -3.34 9.92
N ALA A 10 -11.45 -3.82 9.47
CA ALA A 10 -12.43 -4.47 10.34
C ALA A 10 -11.87 -5.77 10.93
N GLY A 11 -11.16 -6.57 10.12
CA GLY A 11 -10.49 -7.78 10.59
C GLY A 11 -9.38 -7.51 11.60
N ALA A 12 -8.67 -6.38 11.46
CA ALA A 12 -7.66 -5.92 12.42
C ALA A 12 -8.28 -5.24 13.67
N GLY A 13 -9.61 -5.19 13.79
CA GLY A 13 -10.29 -4.59 14.95
C GLY A 13 -10.25 -3.05 14.99
N MET A 14 -9.90 -2.40 13.90
CA MET A 14 -9.79 -0.93 13.83
C MET A 14 -11.14 -0.24 13.58
N ILE A 15 -12.06 -0.93 12.93
CA ILE A 15 -13.44 -0.50 12.71
C ILE A 15 -14.39 -1.66 13.07
N SER A 16 -15.66 -1.34 13.33
CA SER A 16 -16.67 -2.37 13.60
C SER A 16 -16.86 -3.29 12.39
N GLN A 17 -17.02 -4.59 12.64
CA GLN A 17 -17.30 -5.58 11.60
C GLN A 17 -18.63 -5.34 10.86
N ASP A 18 -19.61 -4.70 11.52
CA ASP A 18 -20.90 -4.37 10.91
C ASP A 18 -20.80 -3.24 9.89
N LEU A 19 -19.73 -2.45 9.98
CA LEU A 19 -19.43 -1.32 9.11
C LEU A 19 -18.45 -1.68 7.99
N ALA A 20 -17.86 -2.87 8.06
CA ALA A 20 -16.90 -3.36 7.06
C ALA A 20 -17.49 -3.32 5.64
N GLY A 21 -16.78 -2.66 4.75
CA GLY A 21 -17.16 -2.51 3.35
C GLY A 21 -18.35 -1.58 3.07
N LYS A 22 -18.90 -0.91 4.10
CA LYS A 22 -20.03 0.02 3.96
C LYS A 22 -19.63 1.47 4.20
N GLN A 23 -18.69 1.73 5.10
CA GLN A 23 -18.35 3.08 5.56
C GLN A 23 -17.33 3.80 4.69
N ARG A 24 -16.60 3.09 3.81
CA ARG A 24 -15.44 3.66 3.12
C ARG A 24 -14.54 4.42 4.10
N ALA A 25 -14.12 3.71 5.14
CA ALA A 25 -13.40 4.27 6.29
C ALA A 25 -12.08 4.97 5.93
N LEU A 26 -11.61 4.84 4.70
CA LEU A 26 -10.40 5.47 4.16
C LEU A 26 -10.69 6.62 3.18
N ASP A 27 -11.94 6.85 2.79
CA ASP A 27 -12.36 7.98 1.94
C ASP A 27 -12.83 9.12 2.86
N PHE A 28 -11.93 10.03 3.25
CA PHE A 28 -12.20 11.09 4.25
C PHE A 28 -12.61 12.41 3.64
N ASP A 29 -12.37 12.59 2.35
CA ASP A 29 -12.68 13.80 1.64
C ASP A 29 -14.16 13.80 1.24
N GLU A 30 -14.82 14.97 1.38
CA GLU A 30 -16.23 15.12 1.01
C GLU A 30 -16.48 14.85 -0.48
N GLU A 31 -15.51 15.19 -1.35
CA GLU A 31 -15.60 14.90 -2.78
C GLU A 31 -15.48 13.40 -3.07
N GLU A 32 -14.65 12.67 -2.33
CA GLU A 32 -14.55 11.21 -2.43
C GLU A 32 -15.88 10.55 -2.07
N ALA A 33 -16.50 11.02 -0.98
CA ALA A 33 -17.79 10.51 -0.53
C ALA A 33 -18.91 10.80 -1.53
N GLN A 34 -18.97 12.02 -2.09
CA GLN A 34 -19.99 12.43 -3.07
C GLN A 34 -19.84 11.72 -4.41
N ARG A 35 -18.60 11.56 -4.92
CA ARG A 35 -18.33 10.94 -6.22
C ARG A 35 -18.23 9.42 -6.14
N GLY A 36 -18.08 8.87 -4.95
CA GLY A 36 -17.91 7.43 -4.74
C GLY A 36 -16.61 6.85 -5.27
N ILE A 37 -15.54 7.66 -5.39
CA ILE A 37 -14.21 7.25 -5.84
C ILE A 37 -13.15 7.75 -4.87
N THR A 38 -12.09 6.97 -4.67
CA THR A 38 -10.90 7.38 -3.91
C THR A 38 -10.04 8.30 -4.77
N ILE A 39 -9.72 9.49 -4.26
CA ILE A 39 -8.89 10.51 -4.92
C ILE A 39 -7.50 10.53 -4.29
N TYR A 40 -7.42 10.50 -2.98
CA TYR A 40 -6.20 10.58 -2.20
C TYR A 40 -5.80 9.22 -1.63
N SER A 41 -4.49 8.98 -1.56
CA SER A 41 -4.00 7.80 -0.85
C SER A 41 -4.21 7.95 0.66
N ALA A 42 -4.63 6.87 1.32
CA ALA A 42 -4.86 6.85 2.76
C ALA A 42 -3.91 5.85 3.44
N ASN A 43 -3.29 6.28 4.53
CA ASN A 43 -2.35 5.48 5.31
C ASN A 43 -3.01 4.94 6.56
N VAL A 44 -2.74 3.68 6.87
CA VAL A 44 -3.20 3.07 8.12
C VAL A 44 -2.21 2.01 8.57
N SER A 45 -1.95 1.96 9.89
CA SER A 45 -1.11 0.93 10.51
C SER A 45 -1.98 -0.03 11.29
N MET A 46 -1.82 -1.33 11.07
CA MET A 46 -2.60 -2.38 11.72
C MET A 46 -1.70 -3.51 12.22
N MET A 47 -2.14 -4.18 13.29
CA MET A 47 -1.48 -5.37 13.81
C MET A 47 -2.13 -6.63 13.27
N HIS A 48 -1.33 -7.61 12.90
CA HIS A 48 -1.78 -8.93 12.49
C HIS A 48 -0.89 -10.01 13.10
N ARG A 49 -1.49 -11.09 13.59
CA ARG A 49 -0.78 -12.21 14.22
C ARG A 49 -0.76 -13.42 13.31
N VAL A 50 0.45 -13.91 13.04
CA VAL A 50 0.69 -15.14 12.28
C VAL A 50 1.63 -16.04 13.07
N GLN A 51 1.24 -17.29 13.31
CA GLN A 51 2.05 -18.27 14.04
C GLN A 51 2.64 -17.71 15.35
N GLU A 52 1.80 -17.12 16.20
CA GLU A 52 2.15 -16.51 17.50
C GLU A 52 3.09 -15.30 17.45
N LYS A 53 3.41 -14.78 16.26
CA LYS A 53 4.19 -13.56 16.07
C LYS A 53 3.28 -12.42 15.65
N ASP A 54 3.48 -11.27 16.25
CA ASP A 54 2.78 -10.04 15.89
C ASP A 54 3.54 -9.29 14.81
N TYR A 55 2.83 -8.87 13.78
CA TYR A 55 3.35 -8.10 12.65
C TYR A 55 2.64 -6.76 12.57
N LEU A 56 3.41 -5.68 12.44
CA LEU A 56 2.88 -4.37 12.10
C LEU A 56 2.83 -4.23 10.58
N ILE A 57 1.64 -4.01 10.04
CA ILE A 57 1.41 -3.82 8.61
C ILE A 57 0.98 -2.38 8.38
N ASN A 58 1.77 -1.63 7.61
CA ASN A 58 1.41 -0.29 7.15
C ASN A 58 0.74 -0.41 5.79
N LEU A 59 -0.57 -0.19 5.75
CA LEU A 59 -1.36 -0.21 4.52
C LEU A 59 -1.47 1.19 3.95
N ILE A 60 -1.23 1.33 2.64
CA ILE A 60 -1.58 2.51 1.86
C ILE A 60 -2.67 2.12 0.87
N ASP A 61 -3.89 2.61 1.07
CA ASP A 61 -4.93 2.53 0.05
C ASP A 61 -4.70 3.59 -1.02
N THR A 62 -4.78 3.21 -2.30
CA THR A 62 -4.46 4.06 -3.43
C THR A 62 -5.66 4.24 -4.35
N PRO A 63 -5.79 5.41 -5.01
CA PRO A 63 -6.82 5.63 -6.01
C PRO A 63 -6.81 4.56 -7.11
N GLY A 64 -7.98 4.33 -7.70
CA GLY A 64 -8.14 3.39 -8.81
C GLY A 64 -8.19 4.03 -10.18
N HIS A 65 -8.45 5.32 -10.25
CA HIS A 65 -8.62 6.06 -11.48
C HIS A 65 -7.28 6.52 -12.06
N VAL A 66 -7.16 6.51 -13.39
CA VAL A 66 -5.91 6.87 -14.10
C VAL A 66 -5.47 8.31 -13.83
N ASP A 67 -6.42 9.21 -13.63
CA ASP A 67 -6.16 10.64 -13.39
C ASP A 67 -5.40 10.88 -12.07
N PHE A 68 -5.48 9.95 -11.14
CA PHE A 68 -4.78 10.02 -9.84
C PHE A 68 -3.50 9.17 -9.79
N GLY A 69 -2.92 8.87 -10.95
CA GLY A 69 -1.68 8.09 -11.06
C GLY A 69 -0.50 8.67 -10.28
N GLY A 70 -0.48 9.99 -10.05
CA GLY A 70 0.51 10.65 -9.22
C GLY A 70 0.49 10.19 -7.76
N GLU A 71 -0.69 10.03 -7.16
CA GLU A 71 -0.85 9.49 -5.80
C GLU A 71 -0.30 8.05 -5.71
N VAL A 72 -0.60 7.22 -6.72
CA VAL A 72 -0.12 5.85 -6.79
C VAL A 72 1.41 5.81 -6.87
N THR A 73 2.02 6.63 -7.72
CA THR A 73 3.48 6.69 -7.89
C THR A 73 4.18 7.08 -6.58
N ARG A 74 3.64 8.07 -5.88
CA ARG A 74 4.18 8.50 -4.57
C ARG A 74 4.05 7.41 -3.51
N ALA A 75 2.90 6.71 -3.46
CA ALA A 75 2.69 5.60 -2.54
C ALA A 75 3.69 4.45 -2.76
N MET A 76 4.03 4.13 -4.03
CA MET A 76 4.99 3.07 -4.35
C MET A 76 6.40 3.34 -3.80
N ARG A 77 6.79 4.60 -3.58
CA ARG A 77 8.06 4.94 -2.92
C ARG A 77 8.10 4.48 -1.46
N ALA A 78 6.96 4.48 -0.76
CA ALA A 78 6.89 4.18 0.67
C ALA A 78 6.72 2.69 1.00
N VAL A 79 6.22 1.84 0.08
CA VAL A 79 5.83 0.46 0.38
C VAL A 79 6.89 -0.57 -0.04
N ASP A 80 6.86 -1.75 0.57
CA ASP A 80 7.77 -2.86 0.28
C ASP A 80 7.14 -3.88 -0.66
N GLY A 81 5.82 -3.98 -0.65
CA GLY A 81 5.05 -4.88 -1.47
C GLY A 81 3.72 -4.27 -1.90
N VAL A 82 3.06 -4.87 -2.87
CA VAL A 82 1.78 -4.44 -3.41
C VAL A 82 0.81 -5.60 -3.57
N ILE A 83 -0.45 -5.38 -3.15
CA ILE A 83 -1.56 -6.28 -3.46
C ILE A 83 -2.18 -5.82 -4.77
N VAL A 84 -1.98 -6.58 -5.83
CA VAL A 84 -2.60 -6.33 -7.15
C VAL A 84 -4.03 -6.89 -7.12
N LEU A 85 -5.02 -6.01 -7.27
CA LEU A 85 -6.43 -6.41 -7.32
C LEU A 85 -6.86 -6.60 -8.78
N ALA A 86 -7.18 -7.84 -9.18
CA ALA A 86 -7.75 -8.16 -10.47
C ALA A 86 -9.24 -8.53 -10.34
N CYS A 87 -10.06 -8.15 -11.32
CA CYS A 87 -11.47 -8.51 -11.34
C CYS A 87 -11.64 -9.93 -11.91
N ALA A 88 -12.33 -10.81 -11.20
CA ALA A 88 -12.58 -12.17 -11.67
C ALA A 88 -13.42 -12.19 -12.97
N VAL A 89 -14.29 -11.19 -13.17
CA VAL A 89 -15.16 -11.07 -14.35
C VAL A 89 -14.44 -10.43 -15.54
N GLU A 90 -13.74 -9.31 -15.32
CA GLU A 90 -13.13 -8.50 -16.38
C GLU A 90 -11.65 -8.82 -16.61
N GLY A 91 -11.01 -9.48 -15.64
CA GLY A 91 -9.59 -9.79 -15.67
C GLY A 91 -8.69 -8.61 -15.26
N THR A 92 -7.53 -8.53 -15.89
CA THR A 92 -6.59 -7.40 -15.75
C THR A 92 -7.03 -6.24 -16.62
N MET A 93 -7.32 -5.10 -16.01
CA MET A 93 -7.72 -3.87 -16.70
C MET A 93 -6.50 -2.99 -17.00
N PRO A 94 -6.58 -2.02 -17.93
CA PRO A 94 -5.47 -1.11 -18.23
C PRO A 94 -4.92 -0.37 -16.99
N GLN A 95 -5.80 0.00 -16.05
CA GLN A 95 -5.40 0.61 -14.79
C GLN A 95 -4.55 -0.35 -13.93
N THR A 96 -4.88 -1.65 -13.94
CA THR A 96 -4.11 -2.68 -13.22
C THR A 96 -2.71 -2.81 -13.80
N GLU A 97 -2.58 -2.79 -15.12
CA GLU A 97 -1.28 -2.80 -15.81
C GLU A 97 -0.45 -1.58 -15.45
N THR A 98 -1.03 -0.38 -15.52
CA THR A 98 -0.35 0.87 -15.17
C THR A 98 0.20 0.86 -13.75
N VAL A 99 -0.64 0.47 -12.76
CA VAL A 99 -0.25 0.39 -11.35
C VAL A 99 0.83 -0.66 -11.13
N LEU A 100 0.69 -1.84 -11.74
CA LEU A 100 1.71 -2.90 -11.63
C LEU A 100 3.04 -2.48 -12.23
N ARG A 101 3.03 -1.82 -13.38
CA ARG A 101 4.23 -1.24 -14.01
C ARG A 101 4.92 -0.22 -13.11
N GLN A 102 4.16 0.66 -12.45
CA GLN A 102 4.70 1.62 -11.47
C GLN A 102 5.34 0.90 -10.27
N ALA A 103 4.66 -0.10 -9.71
CA ALA A 103 5.18 -0.88 -8.60
C ALA A 103 6.51 -1.58 -8.96
N LEU A 104 6.56 -2.23 -10.13
CA LEU A 104 7.76 -2.93 -10.60
C LEU A 104 8.92 -1.97 -10.88
N LYS A 105 8.64 -0.76 -11.40
CA LYS A 105 9.66 0.30 -11.59
C LYS A 105 10.28 0.74 -10.26
N GLU A 106 9.49 0.84 -9.19
CA GLU A 106 9.95 1.16 -7.83
C GLU A 106 10.48 -0.07 -7.07
N ARG A 107 10.62 -1.22 -7.76
CA ARG A 107 11.08 -2.49 -7.17
C ARG A 107 10.21 -2.93 -6.00
N VAL A 108 8.89 -2.83 -6.13
CA VAL A 108 7.90 -3.29 -5.16
C VAL A 108 7.38 -4.66 -5.56
N LYS A 109 7.52 -5.66 -4.67
CA LYS A 109 7.13 -7.04 -4.94
C LYS A 109 5.60 -7.20 -4.94
N PRO A 110 4.99 -7.81 -5.99
CA PRO A 110 3.55 -8.03 -6.04
C PRO A 110 3.11 -9.36 -5.40
N ILE A 111 1.87 -9.35 -4.87
CA ILE A 111 0.99 -10.51 -4.69
C ILE A 111 -0.33 -10.22 -5.41
N LEU A 112 -1.12 -11.24 -5.70
CA LEU A 112 -2.36 -11.11 -6.47
C LEU A 112 -3.58 -11.46 -5.63
N PHE A 113 -4.61 -10.60 -5.67
CA PHE A 113 -5.95 -10.91 -5.17
C PHE A 113 -6.95 -10.86 -6.32
N ILE A 114 -7.58 -12.00 -6.64
CA ILE A 114 -8.64 -12.08 -7.65
C ILE A 114 -9.97 -11.82 -6.94
N ASN A 115 -10.51 -10.63 -7.16
CA ASN A 115 -11.71 -10.11 -6.49
C ASN A 115 -12.98 -10.32 -7.31
N LYS A 116 -14.14 -10.21 -6.65
CA LYS A 116 -15.48 -10.36 -7.24
C LYS A 116 -15.76 -11.79 -7.75
N VAL A 117 -15.22 -12.80 -7.07
CA VAL A 117 -15.47 -14.21 -7.40
C VAL A 117 -16.94 -14.57 -7.20
N ASP A 118 -17.64 -13.92 -6.25
CA ASP A 118 -19.09 -14.02 -6.05
C ASP A 118 -19.90 -13.79 -7.33
N ARG A 119 -19.46 -12.88 -8.21
CA ARG A 119 -20.14 -12.59 -9.48
C ARG A 119 -20.01 -13.73 -10.50
N LEU A 120 -18.89 -14.47 -10.48
CA LEU A 120 -18.72 -15.66 -11.31
C LEU A 120 -19.75 -16.74 -10.95
N ILE A 121 -20.07 -16.88 -9.66
CA ILE A 121 -20.99 -17.88 -9.13
C ILE A 121 -22.44 -17.41 -9.30
N LYS A 122 -22.79 -16.22 -8.80
CA LYS A 122 -24.18 -15.72 -8.73
C LYS A 122 -24.70 -15.18 -10.06
N GLU A 123 -23.87 -14.37 -10.77
CA GLU A 123 -24.31 -13.66 -11.98
C GLU A 123 -24.03 -14.49 -13.25
N LEU A 124 -22.79 -14.99 -13.38
CA LEU A 124 -22.38 -15.72 -14.58
C LEU A 124 -22.63 -17.23 -14.50
N GLN A 125 -22.93 -17.76 -13.30
CA GLN A 125 -23.24 -19.17 -13.04
C GLN A 125 -22.21 -20.13 -13.66
N LEU A 126 -20.92 -19.77 -13.57
CA LEU A 126 -19.85 -20.56 -14.16
C LEU A 126 -19.64 -21.86 -13.36
N THR A 127 -19.33 -22.93 -14.08
CA THR A 127 -18.87 -24.18 -13.46
C THR A 127 -17.49 -24.00 -12.81
N PRO A 128 -17.11 -24.85 -11.84
CA PRO A 128 -15.77 -24.82 -11.23
C PRO A 128 -14.64 -24.88 -12.25
N GLN A 129 -14.81 -25.65 -13.33
CA GLN A 129 -13.81 -25.76 -14.40
C GLN A 129 -13.66 -24.45 -15.16
N GLN A 130 -14.77 -23.82 -15.55
CA GLN A 130 -14.76 -22.52 -16.26
C GLN A 130 -14.14 -21.42 -15.38
N MET A 131 -14.40 -21.44 -14.06
CA MET A 131 -13.76 -20.51 -13.12
C MET A 131 -12.26 -20.74 -13.06
N GLN A 132 -11.81 -22.00 -12.97
CA GLN A 132 -10.40 -22.35 -12.96
C GLN A 132 -9.67 -21.85 -14.22
N GLU A 133 -10.23 -22.09 -15.40
CA GLU A 133 -9.67 -21.60 -16.67
C GLU A 133 -9.54 -20.06 -16.67
N ARG A 134 -10.53 -19.37 -16.11
CA ARG A 134 -10.51 -17.91 -16.00
C ARG A 134 -9.44 -17.42 -15.04
N PHE A 135 -9.28 -18.06 -13.88
CA PHE A 135 -8.23 -17.72 -12.91
C PHE A 135 -6.83 -17.94 -13.50
N VAL A 136 -6.62 -19.07 -14.19
CA VAL A 136 -5.36 -19.35 -14.88
C VAL A 136 -5.03 -18.25 -15.89
N LYS A 137 -6.00 -17.81 -16.68
CA LYS A 137 -5.81 -16.72 -17.65
C LYS A 137 -5.45 -15.40 -17.01
N ILE A 138 -6.09 -15.04 -15.88
CA ILE A 138 -5.77 -13.81 -15.12
C ILE A 138 -4.35 -13.88 -14.56
N ILE A 139 -3.96 -14.99 -13.94
CA ILE A 139 -2.62 -15.21 -13.40
C ILE A 139 -1.56 -15.13 -14.50
N GLN A 140 -1.81 -15.77 -15.65
CA GLN A 140 -0.91 -15.72 -16.81
C GLN A 140 -0.72 -14.28 -17.32
N ASN A 141 -1.79 -13.49 -17.40
CA ASN A 141 -1.72 -12.09 -17.79
C ASN A 141 -0.90 -11.25 -16.82
N VAL A 142 -1.12 -11.40 -15.50
CA VAL A 142 -0.32 -10.71 -14.48
C VAL A 142 1.15 -11.11 -14.58
N ASN A 143 1.44 -12.40 -14.72
CA ASN A 143 2.82 -12.88 -14.84
C ASN A 143 3.49 -12.42 -16.16
N LYS A 144 2.73 -12.27 -17.25
CA LYS A 144 3.22 -11.65 -18.48
C LYS A 144 3.65 -10.21 -18.23
N LEU A 145 2.85 -9.42 -17.49
CA LEU A 145 3.21 -8.05 -17.13
C LEU A 145 4.45 -8.01 -16.23
N ILE A 146 4.55 -8.91 -15.24
CA ILE A 146 5.72 -9.01 -14.38
C ILE A 146 6.98 -9.32 -15.21
N ARG A 147 6.93 -10.30 -16.12
CA ARG A 147 8.05 -10.61 -17.03
C ARG A 147 8.43 -9.44 -17.92
N THR A 148 7.46 -8.63 -18.35
CA THR A 148 7.71 -7.48 -19.23
C THR A 148 8.36 -6.32 -18.49
N TYR A 149 7.92 -6.01 -17.26
CA TYR A 149 8.26 -4.75 -16.59
C TYR A 149 9.16 -4.88 -15.37
N ALA A 150 9.28 -6.07 -14.78
CA ALA A 150 10.19 -6.27 -13.64
C ALA A 150 11.67 -6.20 -14.07
N PRO A 151 12.58 -5.77 -13.16
CA PRO A 151 14.01 -5.90 -13.39
C PRO A 151 14.40 -7.36 -13.70
N GLU A 152 15.42 -7.56 -14.53
CA GLU A 152 15.80 -8.88 -15.05
C GLU A 152 15.93 -9.95 -13.97
N GLU A 153 16.59 -9.59 -12.86
CA GLU A 153 16.83 -10.45 -11.70
C GLU A 153 15.57 -10.91 -10.94
N TYR A 154 14.41 -10.22 -11.17
CA TYR A 154 13.14 -10.47 -10.48
C TYR A 154 12.03 -10.99 -11.40
N LYS A 155 12.21 -11.01 -12.70
CA LYS A 155 11.19 -11.44 -13.69
C LYS A 155 10.58 -12.80 -13.36
N GLU A 156 11.41 -13.76 -12.96
CA GLU A 156 10.94 -15.09 -12.59
C GLU A 156 10.58 -15.19 -11.09
N LYS A 157 11.35 -14.52 -10.22
CA LYS A 157 11.19 -14.61 -8.76
C LYS A 157 9.92 -13.91 -8.23
N TRP A 158 9.38 -12.95 -8.98
CA TRP A 158 8.21 -12.18 -8.55
C TRP A 158 6.92 -12.59 -9.26
N GLN A 159 6.97 -13.63 -10.09
CA GLN A 159 5.75 -14.21 -10.63
C GLN A 159 4.86 -14.71 -9.50
N VAL A 160 3.56 -14.56 -9.70
CA VAL A 160 2.56 -14.99 -8.73
C VAL A 160 2.02 -16.37 -9.10
N SER A 161 1.81 -17.23 -8.10
CA SER A 161 1.34 -18.60 -8.29
C SER A 161 0.39 -19.01 -7.18
N VAL A 162 -0.58 -19.87 -7.52
CA VAL A 162 -1.44 -20.50 -6.51
C VAL A 162 -0.64 -21.48 -5.66
N GLN A 163 0.33 -22.19 -6.27
CA GLN A 163 1.10 -23.23 -5.59
C GLN A 163 2.02 -22.68 -4.51
N ASP A 164 2.64 -21.52 -4.74
CA ASP A 164 3.48 -20.86 -3.73
C ASP A 164 2.67 -20.06 -2.71
N GLY A 165 1.39 -19.79 -2.98
CA GLY A 165 0.48 -19.08 -2.07
C GLY A 165 0.42 -17.57 -2.28
N SER A 166 1.08 -17.00 -3.30
CA SER A 166 1.06 -15.56 -3.59
C SER A 166 -0.22 -15.07 -4.29
N VAL A 167 -1.19 -15.96 -4.49
CA VAL A 167 -2.50 -15.65 -5.08
C VAL A 167 -3.61 -15.99 -4.09
N CYS A 168 -4.49 -14.99 -3.85
CA CYS A 168 -5.74 -15.17 -3.12
C CYS A 168 -6.94 -14.96 -4.05
N PHE A 169 -8.07 -15.60 -3.73
CA PHE A 169 -9.34 -15.50 -4.42
C PHE A 169 -10.42 -15.08 -3.44
N GLY A 170 -11.37 -14.24 -3.86
CA GLY A 170 -12.45 -13.91 -2.93
C GLY A 170 -13.41 -12.84 -3.43
N SER A 171 -14.23 -12.37 -2.51
CA SER A 171 -15.14 -11.26 -2.68
C SER A 171 -14.96 -10.24 -1.56
N ALA A 172 -14.45 -9.08 -1.90
CA ALA A 172 -14.40 -7.97 -0.96
C ALA A 172 -15.82 -7.52 -0.56
N TYR A 173 -16.79 -7.59 -1.46
CA TYR A 173 -18.17 -7.24 -1.16
C TYR A 173 -18.81 -8.15 -0.11
N GLN A 174 -18.55 -9.45 -0.18
CA GLN A 174 -19.07 -10.45 0.76
C GLN A 174 -18.11 -10.76 1.91
N ASN A 175 -16.93 -10.13 1.94
CA ASN A 175 -15.92 -10.23 2.99
C ASN A 175 -15.41 -11.66 3.23
N TRP A 176 -15.09 -12.40 2.16
CA TRP A 176 -14.45 -13.71 2.24
C TRP A 176 -13.29 -13.84 1.26
N ALA A 177 -12.31 -14.65 1.62
CA ALA A 177 -11.22 -14.99 0.72
C ALA A 177 -10.66 -16.39 1.01
N LEU A 178 -9.98 -16.94 0.01
CA LEU A 178 -9.34 -18.24 0.03
C LEU A 178 -7.90 -18.11 -0.48
N SER A 179 -6.94 -18.57 0.30
CA SER A 179 -5.54 -18.75 -0.08
C SER A 179 -5.15 -20.22 0.06
N ILE A 180 -4.08 -20.66 -0.60
CA ILE A 180 -3.61 -22.05 -0.46
C ILE A 180 -3.20 -22.37 0.97
N GLY A 181 -2.66 -21.39 1.71
CA GLY A 181 -2.35 -21.52 3.14
C GLY A 181 -3.59 -21.82 3.98
N MET A 182 -4.65 -21.04 3.80
CA MET A 182 -5.92 -21.24 4.48
C MET A 182 -6.59 -22.56 4.06
N MET A 183 -6.56 -22.91 2.76
CA MET A 183 -7.08 -24.19 2.26
C MET A 183 -6.45 -25.37 2.99
N LYS A 184 -5.13 -25.37 3.15
CA LYS A 184 -4.39 -26.43 3.86
C LYS A 184 -4.66 -26.43 5.36
N ALA A 185 -4.67 -25.26 6.00
CA ALA A 185 -4.83 -25.12 7.45
C ALA A 185 -6.24 -25.50 7.92
N LYS A 186 -7.27 -25.12 7.17
CA LYS A 186 -8.69 -25.34 7.53
C LYS A 186 -9.34 -26.51 6.78
N ASN A 187 -8.61 -27.17 5.87
CA ASN A 187 -9.12 -28.23 4.97
C ASN A 187 -10.37 -27.78 4.19
N LEU A 188 -10.33 -26.55 3.68
CA LEU A 188 -11.41 -25.92 2.92
C LEU A 188 -10.99 -25.69 1.48
N GLY A 189 -11.94 -25.62 0.57
CA GLY A 189 -11.67 -25.37 -0.86
C GLY A 189 -12.83 -24.72 -1.60
N PHE A 190 -12.71 -24.60 -2.91
CA PHE A 190 -13.77 -24.04 -3.74
C PHE A 190 -15.09 -24.81 -3.67
N LYS A 191 -15.07 -26.13 -3.40
CA LYS A 191 -16.29 -26.92 -3.20
C LYS A 191 -17.09 -26.41 -2.00
N ASP A 192 -16.40 -26.04 -0.94
CA ASP A 192 -17.05 -25.50 0.26
C ASP A 192 -17.64 -24.12 -0.02
N VAL A 193 -16.94 -23.28 -0.78
CA VAL A 193 -17.49 -21.99 -1.24
C VAL A 193 -18.81 -22.19 -1.98
N TYR A 194 -18.88 -23.12 -2.94
CA TYR A 194 -20.13 -23.45 -3.63
C TYR A 194 -21.21 -23.92 -2.69
N SER A 195 -20.90 -24.81 -1.74
CA SER A 195 -21.86 -25.31 -0.76
C SER A 195 -22.48 -24.19 0.08
N TYR A 196 -21.69 -23.16 0.47
CA TYR A 196 -22.23 -21.99 1.16
C TYR A 196 -23.17 -21.15 0.27
N TYR A 197 -22.85 -21.03 -1.03
CA TYR A 197 -23.72 -20.33 -1.99
C TYR A 197 -25.03 -21.09 -2.25
N GLU A 198 -24.99 -22.41 -2.37
CA GLU A 198 -26.20 -23.26 -2.52
C GLU A 198 -27.12 -23.17 -1.31
N LYS A 199 -26.55 -23.03 -0.10
CA LYS A 199 -27.31 -22.89 1.16
C LYS A 199 -27.74 -21.44 1.43
N ASP A 200 -27.35 -20.49 0.58
CA ASP A 200 -27.51 -19.04 0.80
C ASP A 200 -27.04 -18.57 2.18
N ASP A 201 -25.87 -19.09 2.61
CA ASP A 201 -25.23 -18.76 3.90
C ASP A 201 -23.95 -17.91 3.74
N PRO A 202 -24.07 -16.62 3.40
CA PRO A 202 -22.92 -15.72 3.28
C PRO A 202 -22.24 -15.42 4.61
N ILE A 203 -22.97 -15.55 5.72
CA ILE A 203 -22.43 -15.32 7.07
C ILE A 203 -21.52 -16.48 7.47
N GLY A 204 -21.94 -17.70 7.23
CA GLY A 204 -21.13 -18.91 7.46
C GLY A 204 -19.86 -18.88 6.60
N LEU A 205 -19.97 -18.52 5.32
CA LEU A 205 -18.83 -18.40 4.40
C LEU A 205 -17.79 -17.39 4.92
N ARG A 206 -18.24 -16.18 5.30
CA ARG A 206 -17.36 -15.14 5.85
C ARG A 206 -16.67 -15.58 7.16
N LYS A 207 -17.35 -16.33 8.01
CA LYS A 207 -16.76 -16.86 9.24
C LYS A 207 -15.76 -17.98 8.98
N ALA A 208 -16.05 -18.87 8.03
CA ALA A 208 -15.18 -19.99 7.68
C ALA A 208 -13.90 -19.51 6.94
N MET A 209 -14.05 -18.53 6.06
CA MET A 209 -13.01 -18.02 5.15
C MET A 209 -12.91 -16.50 5.24
N PRO A 210 -12.52 -15.91 6.41
CA PRO A 210 -12.47 -14.46 6.57
C PRO A 210 -11.40 -13.84 5.68
N LEU A 211 -11.76 -12.79 4.94
CA LEU A 211 -10.90 -12.12 3.96
C LEU A 211 -9.58 -11.65 4.57
N HIS A 212 -9.66 -11.03 5.74
CA HIS A 212 -8.48 -10.44 6.39
C HIS A 212 -7.44 -11.49 6.76
N GLU A 213 -7.83 -12.67 7.27
CA GLU A 213 -6.88 -13.76 7.57
C GLU A 213 -6.15 -14.21 6.30
N ALA A 214 -6.90 -14.59 5.25
CA ALA A 214 -6.31 -15.08 4.01
C ALA A 214 -5.34 -14.08 3.38
N VAL A 215 -5.70 -12.80 3.38
CA VAL A 215 -4.91 -11.75 2.75
C VAL A 215 -3.72 -11.34 3.59
N LEU A 216 -3.91 -11.08 4.89
CA LEU A 216 -2.81 -10.62 5.75
C LEU A 216 -1.79 -11.73 6.02
N ASP A 217 -2.20 -13.00 6.11
CA ASP A 217 -1.28 -14.14 6.14
C ASP A 217 -0.44 -14.22 4.86
N THR A 218 -1.06 -14.00 3.71
CA THR A 218 -0.36 -13.94 2.42
C THR A 218 0.62 -12.77 2.36
N VAL A 219 0.25 -11.59 2.87
CA VAL A 219 1.13 -10.42 2.98
C VAL A 219 2.37 -10.76 3.82
N VAL A 220 2.17 -11.30 5.02
CA VAL A 220 3.28 -11.63 5.94
C VAL A 220 4.21 -12.71 5.34
N THR A 221 3.64 -13.69 4.62
CA THR A 221 4.40 -14.81 4.08
C THR A 221 5.18 -14.45 2.82
N HIS A 222 4.59 -13.63 1.94
CA HIS A 222 5.12 -13.43 0.58
C HIS A 222 5.72 -12.06 0.33
N LEU A 223 5.31 -11.01 1.04
CA LEU A 223 5.90 -9.69 0.87
C LEU A 223 7.13 -9.52 1.77
N PRO A 224 8.15 -8.79 1.31
CA PRO A 224 9.36 -8.59 2.08
C PRO A 224 9.12 -7.62 3.25
N SER A 225 9.84 -7.86 4.35
CA SER A 225 9.98 -6.84 5.39
C SER A 225 10.79 -5.64 4.88
N PRO A 226 10.73 -4.46 5.54
CA PRO A 226 11.57 -3.31 5.21
C PRO A 226 13.04 -3.67 5.05
N ARG A 227 13.60 -4.42 5.99
CA ARG A 227 15.00 -4.86 5.95
C ARG A 227 15.32 -5.68 4.70
N ASN A 228 14.42 -6.59 4.31
CA ASN A 228 14.64 -7.44 3.14
C ASN A 228 14.46 -6.68 1.81
N SER A 229 13.54 -5.71 1.77
CA SER A 229 13.28 -4.93 0.56
C SER A 229 14.35 -3.87 0.32
N GLN A 230 14.86 -3.22 1.36
CA GLN A 230 15.81 -2.12 1.22
C GLN A 230 17.15 -2.56 0.61
N VAL A 231 17.57 -3.80 0.83
CA VAL A 231 18.76 -4.37 0.20
C VAL A 231 18.78 -4.20 -1.32
N TYR A 232 17.65 -4.37 -1.99
CA TYR A 232 17.57 -4.25 -3.44
C TYR A 232 16.89 -2.96 -3.92
N ARG A 233 16.15 -2.26 -3.05
CA ARG A 233 15.50 -0.99 -3.39
C ARG A 233 16.44 0.20 -3.25
N ILE A 234 17.20 0.28 -2.16
CA ILE A 234 18.12 1.41 -1.90
C ILE A 234 19.11 1.64 -3.04
N PRO A 235 19.77 0.62 -3.63
CA PRO A 235 20.66 0.83 -4.77
C PRO A 235 20.00 1.49 -5.97
N LYS A 236 18.70 1.41 -6.12
CA LYS A 236 17.92 2.10 -7.15
C LYS A 236 17.48 3.50 -6.72
N LEU A 237 17.06 3.66 -5.47
CA LEU A 237 16.39 4.86 -4.99
C LEU A 237 17.36 5.94 -4.49
N TRP A 238 18.58 5.57 -4.15
CA TRP A 238 19.60 6.47 -3.59
C TRP A 238 20.94 6.25 -4.28
N GLN A 239 21.59 7.33 -4.72
CA GLN A 239 22.80 7.25 -5.52
C GLN A 239 24.09 7.43 -4.70
N GLY A 240 23.98 7.78 -3.41
CA GLY A 240 25.12 7.90 -2.51
C GLY A 240 25.91 6.60 -2.31
N ASP A 241 27.02 6.68 -1.60
CA ASP A 241 27.91 5.54 -1.34
C ASP A 241 27.28 4.50 -0.41
N LYS A 242 27.00 3.29 -0.94
CA LYS A 242 26.37 2.17 -0.24
C LYS A 242 27.26 1.57 0.84
N GLU A 243 28.58 1.72 0.71
CA GLU A 243 29.56 1.25 1.71
C GLU A 243 29.76 2.22 2.87
N SER A 244 29.29 3.46 2.74
CA SER A 244 29.31 4.43 3.83
C SER A 244 28.48 3.97 5.03
N PRO A 245 28.70 4.49 6.25
CA PRO A 245 27.85 4.19 7.40
C PRO A 245 26.36 4.48 7.16
N ALA A 246 26.05 5.57 6.44
CA ALA A 246 24.69 5.91 6.05
C ALA A 246 24.11 4.92 5.03
N GLY A 247 24.89 4.52 4.02
CA GLY A 247 24.49 3.53 3.01
C GLY A 247 24.17 2.17 3.65
N LYS A 248 25.03 1.67 4.52
CA LYS A 248 24.79 0.43 5.27
C LYS A 248 23.54 0.52 6.14
N SER A 249 23.37 1.64 6.84
CA SER A 249 22.18 1.88 7.66
C SER A 249 20.88 1.89 6.83
N LEU A 250 20.90 2.48 5.65
CA LEU A 250 19.79 2.46 4.70
C LEU A 250 19.51 1.05 4.20
N MET A 251 20.54 0.28 3.82
CA MET A 251 20.38 -1.08 3.30
C MET A 251 19.78 -2.03 4.35
N GLU A 252 20.15 -1.86 5.62
CA GLU A 252 19.72 -2.70 6.74
C GLU A 252 18.41 -2.24 7.39
N SER A 253 17.85 -1.09 6.99
CA SER A 253 16.74 -0.45 7.73
C SER A 253 17.07 -0.28 9.21
N ASN A 254 18.28 0.20 9.50
CA ASN A 254 18.80 0.27 10.86
C ASN A 254 18.16 1.44 11.63
N SER A 255 17.50 1.15 12.76
CA SER A 255 16.84 2.15 13.61
C SER A 255 17.81 3.01 14.43
N ASP A 256 19.06 2.58 14.61
CA ASP A 256 20.10 3.28 15.37
C ASP A 256 21.00 4.15 14.48
N GLY A 257 20.82 4.10 13.17
CA GLY A 257 21.58 4.90 12.21
C GLY A 257 21.11 6.35 12.12
N PRO A 258 21.70 7.15 11.20
CA PRO A 258 21.22 8.49 10.91
C PRO A 258 19.78 8.45 10.40
N LEU A 259 18.97 9.44 10.80
CA LEU A 259 17.61 9.54 10.29
C LEU A 259 17.64 9.83 8.78
N VAL A 260 16.91 9.01 8.04
CA VAL A 260 16.55 9.28 6.64
C VAL A 260 15.06 9.02 6.45
N PHE A 261 14.33 10.06 6.17
CA PHE A 261 12.89 10.05 5.95
C PHE A 261 12.57 10.64 4.57
N VAL A 262 11.76 9.96 3.78
CA VAL A 262 11.37 10.43 2.44
C VAL A 262 9.89 10.77 2.46
N VAL A 263 9.57 12.02 2.13
CA VAL A 263 8.20 12.53 2.06
C VAL A 263 7.51 11.99 0.81
N THR A 264 6.34 11.41 0.98
CA THR A 264 5.53 10.90 -0.14
C THR A 264 4.26 11.71 -0.35
N LYS A 265 3.79 12.39 0.70
CA LYS A 265 2.57 13.18 0.65
C LYS A 265 2.62 14.30 1.67
N VAL A 266 2.13 15.48 1.30
CA VAL A 266 1.87 16.58 2.23
C VAL A 266 0.38 16.84 2.25
N ILE A 267 -0.19 16.96 3.45
CA ILE A 267 -1.59 17.33 3.64
C ILE A 267 -1.68 18.57 4.53
N ILE A 268 -2.74 19.33 4.35
CA ILE A 268 -3.09 20.45 5.23
C ILE A 268 -4.17 19.98 6.19
N ASP A 269 -3.81 19.85 7.45
CA ASP A 269 -4.75 19.48 8.52
C ASP A 269 -5.28 20.76 9.18
N PRO A 270 -6.61 20.92 9.36
CA PRO A 270 -7.20 22.14 9.92
C PRO A 270 -6.68 22.50 11.31
N GLN A 271 -6.22 21.54 12.09
CA GLN A 271 -5.77 21.74 13.46
C GLN A 271 -4.24 21.77 13.62
N ALA A 272 -3.55 20.93 12.84
CA ALA A 272 -2.08 20.77 12.93
C ALA A 272 -1.30 21.54 11.86
N GLY A 273 -1.98 22.09 10.86
CA GLY A 273 -1.36 22.70 9.69
C GLY A 273 -0.76 21.65 8.75
N GLU A 274 0.40 21.94 8.16
CA GLU A 274 1.04 21.05 7.22
C GLU A 274 1.60 19.79 7.90
N ILE A 275 1.24 18.62 7.39
CA ILE A 275 1.78 17.33 7.82
C ILE A 275 2.44 16.65 6.61
N ALA A 276 3.74 16.42 6.69
CA ALA A 276 4.51 15.68 5.71
C ALA A 276 4.49 14.18 6.06
N TYR A 277 3.71 13.38 5.34
CA TYR A 277 3.70 11.92 5.46
C TYR A 277 4.77 11.29 4.59
N GLY A 278 5.42 10.26 5.09
CA GLY A 278 6.45 9.54 4.37
C GLY A 278 6.94 8.30 5.11
N ARG A 279 8.05 7.74 4.62
CA ARG A 279 8.67 6.54 5.19
C ARG A 279 10.00 6.87 5.87
N VAL A 280 10.20 6.29 7.04
CA VAL A 280 11.51 6.24 7.72
C VAL A 280 12.32 5.10 7.10
N PHE A 281 13.36 5.42 6.33
CA PHE A 281 14.24 4.42 5.71
C PHE A 281 15.39 3.99 6.64
N SER A 282 15.87 4.90 7.46
CA SER A 282 16.96 4.68 8.41
C SER A 282 16.78 5.56 9.64
N GLY A 283 17.34 5.17 10.77
CA GLY A 283 17.26 5.89 12.03
C GLY A 283 15.90 5.77 12.71
N THR A 284 15.73 6.54 13.75
CA THR A 284 14.46 6.67 14.48
C THR A 284 14.02 8.13 14.46
N LEU A 285 12.88 8.39 13.87
CA LEU A 285 12.25 9.70 13.85
C LEU A 285 11.72 10.02 15.26
N LYS A 286 12.13 11.14 15.85
CA LYS A 286 11.72 11.58 17.19
C LYS A 286 11.23 13.02 17.17
N LYS A 287 10.38 13.38 18.14
CA LYS A 287 9.93 14.74 18.38
C LYS A 287 11.13 15.63 18.76
N GLY A 288 11.17 16.85 18.25
CA GLY A 288 12.15 17.87 18.62
C GLY A 288 13.51 17.74 17.96
N MET A 289 13.70 16.81 17.00
CA MET A 289 14.97 16.66 16.26
C MET A 289 15.20 17.83 15.30
N GLU A 290 16.44 18.29 15.22
CA GLU A 290 16.89 19.15 14.12
C GLU A 290 17.16 18.29 12.89
N VAL A 291 16.63 18.69 11.76
CA VAL A 291 16.72 17.95 10.50
C VAL A 291 17.04 18.89 9.33
N ASN A 292 17.69 18.34 8.33
CA ASN A 292 17.95 18.99 7.05
C ASN A 292 16.94 18.49 6.02
N LEU A 293 16.32 19.41 5.30
CA LEU A 293 15.53 19.12 4.10
C LEU A 293 16.51 19.26 2.91
N VAL A 294 16.88 18.14 2.32
CA VAL A 294 18.01 18.08 1.37
C VAL A 294 17.68 18.83 0.09
N ASN A 295 16.49 18.60 -0.49
CA ASN A 295 16.11 19.21 -1.77
C ASN A 295 15.77 20.71 -1.60
N ALA A 296 15.11 21.07 -0.49
CA ALA A 296 14.81 22.46 -0.17
C ALA A 296 16.03 23.24 0.34
N ASN A 297 17.14 22.55 0.64
CA ASN A 297 18.37 23.12 1.22
C ASN A 297 18.09 24.01 2.45
N THR A 298 17.24 23.52 3.35
CA THR A 298 16.84 24.24 4.57
C THR A 298 16.92 23.34 5.81
N LYS A 299 16.98 23.95 6.98
CA LYS A 299 16.90 23.25 8.26
C LYS A 299 15.54 23.47 8.90
N SER A 300 15.06 22.46 9.58
CA SER A 300 13.80 22.52 10.32
C SER A 300 13.87 21.69 11.60
N ARG A 301 12.82 21.77 12.41
CA ARG A 301 12.70 20.96 13.63
C ARG A 301 11.38 20.21 13.63
N THR A 302 11.42 18.91 13.93
CA THR A 302 10.23 18.06 14.03
C THR A 302 9.39 18.53 15.24
N GLN A 303 8.17 19.01 15.00
CA GLN A 303 7.29 19.50 16.07
C GLN A 303 6.53 18.35 16.73
N GLN A 304 5.77 17.60 15.94
CA GLN A 304 5.06 16.42 16.38
C GLN A 304 5.25 15.29 15.35
N ILE A 305 5.23 14.07 15.84
CA ILE A 305 5.23 12.86 15.02
C ILE A 305 3.86 12.22 15.15
N VAL A 306 3.29 11.83 14.02
CA VAL A 306 1.96 11.24 13.98
C VAL A 306 1.94 9.95 13.17
N LEU A 307 1.14 9.00 13.61
CA LEU A 307 0.75 7.82 12.83
C LEU A 307 -0.66 8.05 12.29
N ALA A 308 -0.87 7.72 11.03
CA ALA A 308 -2.19 7.76 10.43
C ALA A 308 -3.02 6.56 10.88
N LYS A 309 -4.23 6.83 11.35
CA LYS A 309 -5.22 5.84 11.73
C LYS A 309 -6.51 6.12 10.96
N GLY A 310 -6.48 5.90 9.65
CA GLY A 310 -7.56 6.32 8.79
C GLY A 310 -7.76 7.86 8.84
N GLY A 311 -8.98 8.35 9.01
CA GLY A 311 -9.31 9.78 9.13
C GLY A 311 -8.82 10.46 10.41
N SER A 312 -8.20 9.73 11.33
CA SER A 312 -7.64 10.27 12.56
C SER A 312 -6.13 10.10 12.60
N ARG A 313 -5.47 10.80 13.51
CA ARG A 313 -4.03 10.67 13.76
C ARG A 313 -3.75 10.37 15.22
N LEU A 314 -2.72 9.57 15.44
CA LEU A 314 -2.18 9.28 16.77
C LEU A 314 -0.83 9.97 16.91
N VAL A 315 -0.70 10.86 17.92
CA VAL A 315 0.59 11.48 18.25
C VAL A 315 1.45 10.47 18.98
N VAL A 316 2.70 10.33 18.55
CA VAL A 316 3.69 9.41 19.13
C VAL A 316 5.02 10.13 19.36
N ASP A 317 5.85 9.62 20.28
CA ASP A 317 7.14 10.23 20.59
C ASP A 317 8.23 9.86 19.58
N SER A 318 8.15 8.67 19.01
CA SER A 318 9.15 8.17 18.05
C SER A 318 8.60 7.12 17.10
N VAL A 319 9.21 7.03 15.91
CA VAL A 319 8.91 6.02 14.91
C VAL A 319 10.23 5.49 14.32
N PRO A 320 10.54 4.18 14.46
CA PRO A 320 11.77 3.59 13.95
C PRO A 320 11.72 3.35 12.44
N ALA A 321 12.89 3.08 11.85
CA ALA A 321 13.05 2.70 10.45
C ALA A 321 12.08 1.58 10.01
N GLY A 322 11.70 1.61 8.74
CA GLY A 322 10.76 0.67 8.13
C GLY A 322 9.29 1.07 8.23
N ASN A 323 8.96 2.10 9.02
CA ASN A 323 7.59 2.54 9.25
C ASN A 323 7.21 3.78 8.44
N ILE A 324 5.91 4.03 8.37
CA ILE A 324 5.31 5.22 7.76
C ILE A 324 4.85 6.15 8.89
N ALA A 325 5.19 7.42 8.80
CA ALA A 325 4.83 8.44 9.78
C ALA A 325 4.48 9.77 9.11
N GLY A 326 3.90 10.68 9.86
CA GLY A 326 3.73 12.08 9.50
C GLY A 326 4.55 12.98 10.43
N ILE A 327 5.12 14.04 9.88
CA ILE A 327 5.84 15.09 10.62
C ILE A 327 5.05 16.38 10.49
N VAL A 328 4.66 16.95 11.63
CA VAL A 328 3.95 18.24 11.67
C VAL A 328 4.98 19.38 11.62
N GLY A 329 4.67 20.44 10.88
CA GLY A 329 5.45 21.68 10.86
C GLY A 329 6.58 21.74 9.84
N MET A 330 6.60 20.88 8.83
CA MET A 330 7.60 20.85 7.76
C MET A 330 7.19 21.74 6.57
N LYS A 331 7.08 23.05 6.79
CA LYS A 331 6.53 24.01 5.80
C LYS A 331 7.19 24.03 4.42
N ALA A 332 8.47 23.64 4.32
CA ALA A 332 9.20 23.61 3.03
C ALA A 332 9.22 22.20 2.40
N ALA A 333 8.62 21.20 3.06
CA ALA A 333 8.66 19.83 2.56
C ALA A 333 7.65 19.64 1.42
N GLN A 334 8.10 19.01 0.36
CA GLN A 334 7.28 18.58 -0.77
C GLN A 334 7.36 17.06 -0.95
N ALA A 335 6.47 16.48 -1.72
CA ALA A 335 6.58 15.05 -2.07
C ALA A 335 7.91 14.79 -2.82
N GLY A 336 8.66 13.79 -2.35
CA GLY A 336 10.02 13.50 -2.83
C GLY A 336 11.14 14.14 -2.00
N GLU A 337 10.81 15.01 -1.02
CA GLU A 337 11.80 15.59 -0.12
C GLU A 337 12.47 14.52 0.73
N THR A 338 13.79 14.61 0.87
CA THR A 338 14.58 13.79 1.79
C THR A 338 14.91 14.58 3.04
N ILE A 339 14.45 14.09 4.18
CA ILE A 339 14.68 14.69 5.51
C ILE A 339 15.69 13.83 6.26
N THR A 340 16.78 14.42 6.73
CA THR A 340 17.87 13.71 7.40
C THR A 340 18.49 14.50 8.55
N THR A 341 19.09 13.80 9.51
CA THR A 341 19.90 14.41 10.58
C THR A 341 21.37 14.61 10.16
N ASP A 342 21.80 13.98 9.07
CA ASP A 342 23.17 14.04 8.58
C ASP A 342 23.22 14.82 7.26
N SER A 343 23.84 16.00 7.28
CA SER A 343 23.94 16.87 6.11
C SER A 343 24.82 16.33 4.98
N SER A 344 25.57 15.24 5.20
CA SER A 344 26.37 14.59 4.18
C SER A 344 25.56 13.62 3.31
N ILE A 345 24.31 13.28 3.72
CA ILE A 345 23.45 12.35 3.02
C ILE A 345 22.79 13.05 1.82
N GLU A 346 23.00 12.48 0.65
CA GLU A 346 22.38 12.94 -0.59
C GLU A 346 20.87 12.63 -0.62
N GLY A 347 20.12 13.42 -1.39
CA GLY A 347 18.68 13.21 -1.61
C GLY A 347 18.40 11.90 -2.36
N PHE A 348 17.23 11.35 -2.09
CA PHE A 348 16.72 10.23 -2.88
C PHE A 348 16.37 10.67 -4.30
N GLU A 349 16.41 9.72 -5.25
CA GLU A 349 15.98 9.96 -6.63
C GLU A 349 14.57 10.58 -6.66
N ALA A 350 14.40 11.60 -7.49
CA ALA A 350 13.09 12.24 -7.63
C ALA A 350 11.99 11.23 -8.02
N ILE A 351 10.81 11.44 -7.50
CA ILE A 351 9.64 10.60 -7.85
C ILE A 351 9.20 10.98 -9.26
N SER A 352 9.46 10.10 -10.23
CA SER A 352 9.10 10.33 -11.62
C SER A 352 7.75 9.69 -11.95
N HIS A 353 6.84 10.48 -12.52
CA HIS A 353 5.56 9.97 -13.03
C HIS A 353 5.77 9.16 -14.32
N LEU A 354 4.89 8.19 -14.58
CA LEU A 354 4.94 7.40 -15.83
C LEU A 354 4.44 8.18 -17.06
N PHE A 355 3.55 9.14 -16.82
CA PHE A 355 2.97 9.96 -17.85
C PHE A 355 3.27 11.43 -17.56
N GLU A 356 3.70 12.15 -18.58
CA GLU A 356 3.79 13.60 -18.51
C GLU A 356 2.38 14.20 -18.61
N PRO A 357 2.12 15.33 -17.93
CA PRO A 357 0.82 15.99 -18.03
C PRO A 357 0.59 16.48 -19.47
N VAL A 358 -0.56 16.17 -20.03
CA VAL A 358 -0.95 16.62 -21.38
C VAL A 358 -1.26 18.11 -21.37
N VAL A 359 -1.73 18.63 -20.24
CA VAL A 359 -2.06 20.06 -20.04
C VAL A 359 -1.59 20.49 -18.67
N SER A 360 -0.85 21.58 -18.60
CA SER A 360 -0.48 22.27 -17.35
C SER A 360 -1.21 23.59 -17.27
N LYS A 361 -1.83 23.88 -16.12
CA LYS A 361 -2.51 25.16 -15.84
C LYS A 361 -2.02 25.72 -14.52
N ALA A 362 -1.76 27.01 -14.48
CA ALA A 362 -1.54 27.74 -13.25
C ALA A 362 -2.91 28.02 -12.58
N ILE A 363 -2.98 27.80 -11.28
CA ILE A 363 -4.16 28.11 -10.47
C ILE A 363 -3.74 29.17 -9.45
N GLU A 364 -4.50 30.27 -9.40
CA GLU A 364 -4.29 31.34 -8.43
C GLU A 364 -5.57 31.53 -7.61
N ALA A 365 -5.40 31.80 -6.32
CA ALA A 365 -6.53 32.14 -5.47
C ALA A 365 -7.10 33.49 -5.91
N LYS A 366 -8.42 33.57 -6.10
CA LYS A 366 -9.12 34.85 -6.40
C LYS A 366 -8.92 35.88 -5.31
N ASN A 367 -8.78 35.46 -4.07
CA ASN A 367 -8.51 36.31 -2.94
C ASN A 367 -7.14 35.90 -2.34
N PRO A 368 -6.15 36.82 -2.20
CA PRO A 368 -4.84 36.52 -1.62
C PRO A 368 -4.90 35.90 -0.21
N LYS A 369 -5.97 36.15 0.54
CA LYS A 369 -6.19 35.56 1.87
C LYS A 369 -6.50 34.05 1.82
N ASP A 370 -6.87 33.52 0.67
CA ASP A 370 -7.16 32.09 0.46
C ASP A 370 -5.95 31.32 -0.09
N LEU A 371 -4.82 32.00 -0.34
CA LEU A 371 -3.56 31.37 -0.76
C LEU A 371 -3.04 30.28 0.20
N PRO A 372 -3.22 30.39 1.54
CA PRO A 372 -2.80 29.33 2.45
C PRO A 372 -3.76 28.14 2.55
N LYS A 373 -4.93 28.20 1.92
CA LYS A 373 -5.91 27.12 1.89
C LYS A 373 -5.72 26.20 0.68
#